data_93c629a2f2368798c798276b982a8b08
#
_entry.id   93c629a2f2368798c798276b982a8b08
#
_cell.length_a   1.000
_cell.length_b   1.000
_cell.length_c   1.000
_cell.angle_alpha   90.00
_cell.angle_beta   90.00
_cell.angle_gamma   90.00
#
_symmetry.space_group_name_H-M   'P 1'
#
loop_
_entity.id
_entity.type
_entity.pdbx_description
1 polymer ?
#
loop_
_entity_poly.entity_id
_entity_poly.type
_entity_poly.pdbx_seq_one_letter_code
_entity_poly.pdbx_strand_id
1 'polypeptide(L)'
;MKYNFDEIVPRRGTNSYKWDSAGDADVLPMWVADMDFRTAPSVVEALKRRVEHGIFGYVRVPDAYYEAITRWFAGRHGWQIEKEWIIYTTGVVPALSAVIKALTTPGDKVIVQTPVYNCFFSSIRNNGCEVVANPLIYMNGTYQIDFIDLERKAADPSVKVLLLCNPHNPAGRVWTKQELTRLGEICLRNNIWVVADEIHCELVFPGHTYIPFASVSEEFLMHSVTCTSPSKAFNLAGLQIANIVSADTDIRMQIDKAININEVCDVNPFGVEALIAAYNDGEEWLEELNQYLFANYHYLRAYFDEYLPEFPVLPLQLLFRRYSLASSQ
;
A
#
# COMPACT_ATOMS: atom_id res chain seq x y z
N MET A 1 15.80 -21.49 6.12
CA MET A 1 14.87 -20.91 5.12
C MET A 1 14.94 -21.73 3.86
N LYS A 2 13.80 -21.93 3.22
CA LYS A 2 13.69 -22.61 1.91
C LYS A 2 14.12 -21.72 0.75
N TYR A 3 13.97 -20.40 0.94
CA TYR A 3 14.29 -19.39 -0.07
C TYR A 3 15.59 -18.67 0.28
N ASN A 4 16.40 -18.36 -0.75
CA ASN A 4 17.67 -17.66 -0.58
C ASN A 4 17.50 -16.17 -0.85
N PHE A 5 17.42 -15.36 0.21
CA PHE A 5 17.36 -13.91 0.13
C PHE A 5 18.74 -13.24 0.15
N ASP A 6 19.84 -14.00 0.33
CA ASP A 6 21.21 -13.50 0.23
C ASP A 6 21.74 -13.54 -1.20
N GLU A 7 20.96 -14.07 -2.17
CA GLU A 7 21.36 -14.08 -3.58
C GLU A 7 21.52 -12.65 -4.09
N ILE A 8 22.70 -12.31 -4.57
CA ILE A 8 22.95 -11.03 -5.20
C ILE A 8 22.49 -11.09 -6.65
N VAL A 9 21.37 -10.43 -6.94
CA VAL A 9 20.82 -10.31 -8.30
C VAL A 9 21.33 -9.01 -8.93
N PRO A 10 22.17 -9.06 -9.99
CA PRO A 10 22.65 -7.85 -10.67
C PRO A 10 21.48 -7.03 -11.22
N ARG A 11 21.42 -5.76 -10.85
CA ARG A 11 20.34 -4.83 -11.23
C ARG A 11 20.79 -3.69 -12.15
N ARG A 12 22.11 -3.41 -12.22
CA ARG A 12 22.65 -2.39 -13.11
C ARG A 12 22.65 -2.86 -14.55
N GLY A 13 22.35 -1.94 -15.49
CA GLY A 13 22.22 -2.26 -16.91
C GLY A 13 20.96 -3.05 -17.28
N THR A 14 19.96 -3.09 -16.39
CA THR A 14 18.67 -3.77 -16.63
C THR A 14 17.51 -2.80 -16.84
N ASN A 15 17.78 -1.52 -17.02
CA ASN A 15 16.81 -0.42 -17.02
C ASN A 15 16.08 -0.28 -15.68
N SER A 16 16.70 -0.69 -14.57
CA SER A 16 16.14 -0.53 -13.25
C SER A 16 16.04 0.94 -12.87
N TYR A 17 14.82 1.43 -12.65
CA TYR A 17 14.61 2.81 -12.19
C TYR A 17 15.36 3.12 -10.89
N LYS A 18 15.51 2.13 -10.01
CA LYS A 18 16.25 2.25 -8.76
C LYS A 18 17.76 2.31 -8.98
N TRP A 19 18.32 1.37 -9.77
CA TRP A 19 19.75 1.15 -9.87
C TRP A 19 20.42 1.94 -10.99
N ASP A 20 19.71 2.19 -12.10
CA ASP A 20 20.27 2.83 -13.28
C ASP A 20 20.02 4.36 -13.31
N SER A 21 19.17 4.89 -12.40
CA SER A 21 18.95 6.34 -12.26
C SER A 21 20.09 7.06 -11.52
N ALA A 22 20.88 6.36 -10.71
CA ALA A 22 22.07 6.92 -10.08
C ALA A 22 23.21 6.88 -11.10
N GLY A 23 23.68 8.05 -11.52
CA GLY A 23 24.76 8.17 -12.54
C GLY A 23 26.12 7.65 -12.09
N ASP A 24 26.30 7.37 -10.77
CA ASP A 24 27.54 6.88 -10.18
C ASP A 24 27.41 5.40 -9.82
N ALA A 25 28.37 4.58 -10.25
CA ALA A 25 28.40 3.15 -10.02
C ALA A 25 28.60 2.78 -8.54
N ASP A 26 29.22 3.65 -7.75
CA ASP A 26 29.54 3.42 -6.34
C ASP A 26 28.38 3.80 -5.40
N VAL A 27 27.33 4.45 -5.92
CA VAL A 27 26.16 4.80 -5.12
C VAL A 27 25.28 3.57 -4.88
N LEU A 28 25.01 3.25 -3.61
CA LEU A 28 24.01 2.27 -3.21
C LEU A 28 22.62 2.93 -3.18
N PRO A 29 21.72 2.63 -4.13
CA PRO A 29 20.42 3.29 -4.17
C PRO A 29 19.49 2.72 -3.08
N MET A 30 18.95 3.61 -2.23
CA MET A 30 18.04 3.25 -1.13
C MET A 30 16.74 4.09 -1.13
N TRP A 31 16.34 4.64 -2.28
CA TRP A 31 15.29 5.66 -2.36
C TRP A 31 13.93 5.15 -2.86
N VAL A 32 13.89 4.00 -3.54
CA VAL A 32 12.67 3.42 -4.11
C VAL A 32 12.36 2.07 -3.44
N ALA A 33 11.07 1.78 -3.25
CA ALA A 33 10.59 0.66 -2.45
C ALA A 33 10.37 -0.64 -3.26
N ASP A 34 11.14 -0.89 -4.33
CA ASP A 34 11.27 -2.22 -4.92
C ASP A 34 12.39 -3.00 -4.22
N MET A 35 12.21 -4.31 -4.08
CA MET A 35 13.18 -5.19 -3.45
C MET A 35 14.29 -5.60 -4.42
N ASP A 36 15.41 -6.04 -3.88
CA ASP A 36 16.51 -6.61 -4.67
C ASP A 36 16.47 -8.15 -4.66
N PHE A 37 15.44 -8.74 -4.06
CA PHE A 37 15.15 -10.17 -4.07
C PHE A 37 14.33 -10.56 -5.29
N ARG A 38 14.54 -11.78 -5.79
CA ARG A 38 13.60 -12.39 -6.75
C ARG A 38 12.23 -12.51 -6.10
N THR A 39 11.17 -12.36 -6.88
CA THR A 39 9.81 -12.67 -6.42
C THR A 39 9.64 -14.17 -6.15
N ALA A 40 8.50 -14.55 -5.55
CA ALA A 40 8.18 -15.95 -5.28
C ALA A 40 8.31 -16.83 -6.55
N PRO A 41 8.89 -18.03 -6.44
CA PRO A 41 9.06 -18.93 -7.59
C PRO A 41 7.75 -19.26 -8.30
N SER A 42 6.63 -19.38 -7.56
CA SER A 42 5.30 -19.59 -8.12
C SER A 42 4.91 -18.50 -9.13
N VAL A 43 5.22 -17.25 -8.82
CA VAL A 43 4.98 -16.12 -9.72
C VAL A 43 5.82 -16.23 -10.99
N VAL A 44 7.12 -16.53 -10.85
CA VAL A 44 8.02 -16.69 -12.00
C VAL A 44 7.52 -17.79 -12.95
N GLU A 45 7.09 -18.93 -12.40
CA GLU A 45 6.57 -20.05 -13.19
C GLU A 45 5.22 -19.73 -13.88
N ALA A 46 4.33 -18.97 -13.22
CA ALA A 46 3.09 -18.51 -13.84
C ALA A 46 3.37 -17.58 -15.04
N LEU A 47 4.29 -16.65 -14.87
CA LEU A 47 4.69 -15.74 -15.94
C LEU A 47 5.36 -16.46 -17.11
N LYS A 48 6.21 -17.46 -16.86
CA LYS A 48 6.80 -18.31 -17.91
C LYS A 48 5.73 -19.02 -18.75
N ARG A 49 4.76 -19.67 -18.09
CA ARG A 49 3.64 -20.32 -18.80
C ARG A 49 2.87 -19.33 -19.68
N ARG A 50 2.66 -18.10 -19.19
CA ARG A 50 1.98 -17.05 -19.96
C ARG A 50 2.79 -16.62 -21.18
N VAL A 51 4.12 -16.50 -21.04
CA VAL A 51 5.04 -16.20 -22.16
C VAL A 51 5.05 -17.32 -23.18
N GLU A 52 5.13 -18.59 -22.74
CA GLU A 52 5.14 -19.77 -23.62
C GLU A 52 3.86 -19.90 -24.45
N HIS A 53 2.71 -19.42 -23.93
CA HIS A 53 1.47 -19.36 -24.72
C HIS A 53 1.59 -18.46 -25.95
N GLY A 54 2.40 -17.38 -25.91
CA GLY A 54 2.82 -16.60 -27.07
C GLY A 54 1.77 -15.67 -27.68
N ILE A 55 0.53 -15.58 -27.13
CA ILE A 55 -0.53 -14.69 -27.61
C ILE A 55 -0.84 -13.65 -26.51
N PHE A 56 -0.56 -12.38 -26.81
CA PHE A 56 -0.68 -11.25 -25.89
C PHE A 56 -1.82 -10.29 -26.31
N GLY A 57 -2.96 -10.88 -26.71
CA GLY A 57 -4.17 -10.12 -27.05
C GLY A 57 -4.93 -9.65 -25.82
N TYR A 58 -6.08 -9.02 -26.05
CA TYR A 58 -6.96 -8.56 -24.96
C TYR A 58 -7.44 -9.72 -24.11
N VAL A 59 -7.43 -9.52 -22.79
CA VAL A 59 -7.88 -10.51 -21.81
C VAL A 59 -8.94 -9.91 -20.88
N ARG A 60 -9.71 -10.77 -20.25
CA ARG A 60 -10.61 -10.41 -19.14
C ARG A 60 -9.99 -10.84 -17.83
N VAL A 61 -10.37 -10.19 -16.74
CA VAL A 61 -10.06 -10.66 -15.39
C VAL A 61 -10.85 -11.94 -15.13
N PRO A 62 -10.20 -13.11 -14.90
CA PRO A 62 -10.88 -14.37 -14.67
C PRO A 62 -11.43 -14.47 -13.23
N ASP A 63 -12.40 -15.36 -12.99
CA ASP A 63 -12.94 -15.63 -11.65
C ASP A 63 -11.86 -16.02 -10.65
N ALA A 64 -10.88 -16.82 -11.07
CA ALA A 64 -9.74 -17.23 -10.25
C ALA A 64 -8.95 -16.03 -9.64
N TYR A 65 -8.96 -14.88 -10.28
CA TYR A 65 -8.36 -13.66 -9.76
C TYR A 65 -9.08 -13.15 -8.51
N TYR A 66 -10.40 -13.05 -8.60
CA TYR A 66 -11.25 -12.61 -7.49
C TYR A 66 -11.23 -13.62 -6.35
N GLU A 67 -11.29 -14.91 -6.67
CA GLU A 67 -11.18 -16.00 -5.70
C GLU A 67 -9.84 -15.97 -4.95
N ALA A 68 -8.74 -15.65 -5.63
CA ALA A 68 -7.44 -15.53 -4.99
C ALA A 68 -7.43 -14.38 -3.98
N ILE A 69 -7.99 -13.22 -4.33
CA ILE A 69 -8.08 -12.05 -3.44
C ILE A 69 -8.97 -12.36 -2.23
N THR A 70 -10.18 -12.83 -2.46
CA THR A 70 -11.15 -13.08 -1.39
C THR A 70 -10.63 -14.13 -0.40
N ARG A 71 -10.04 -15.20 -0.90
CA ARG A 71 -9.41 -16.25 -0.08
C ARG A 71 -8.23 -15.70 0.73
N TRP A 72 -7.37 -14.92 0.11
CA TRP A 72 -6.20 -14.33 0.74
C TRP A 72 -6.58 -13.44 1.92
N PHE A 73 -7.47 -12.47 1.70
CA PHE A 73 -7.88 -11.55 2.76
C PHE A 73 -8.71 -12.23 3.85
N ALA A 74 -9.56 -13.18 3.50
CA ALA A 74 -10.31 -13.98 4.48
C ALA A 74 -9.38 -14.82 5.37
N GLY A 75 -8.40 -15.50 4.77
CA GLY A 75 -7.48 -16.38 5.50
C GLY A 75 -6.47 -15.63 6.37
N ARG A 76 -5.85 -14.58 5.83
CA ARG A 76 -4.77 -13.87 6.52
C ARG A 76 -5.24 -12.74 7.43
N HIS A 77 -6.31 -12.06 7.08
CA HIS A 77 -6.75 -10.85 7.76
C HIS A 77 -8.17 -10.95 8.32
N GLY A 78 -8.85 -12.09 8.14
CA GLY A 78 -10.22 -12.30 8.62
C GLY A 78 -11.25 -11.37 7.95
N TRP A 79 -10.89 -10.74 6.83
CA TRP A 79 -11.77 -9.83 6.11
C TRP A 79 -12.45 -10.54 4.94
N GLN A 80 -13.77 -10.67 5.05
CA GLN A 80 -14.60 -11.26 3.98
C GLN A 80 -14.89 -10.18 2.94
N ILE A 81 -14.34 -10.35 1.76
CA ILE A 81 -14.54 -9.47 0.60
C ILE A 81 -15.44 -10.19 -0.39
N GLU A 82 -16.50 -9.53 -0.84
CA GLU A 82 -17.34 -10.04 -1.93
C GLU A 82 -16.68 -9.71 -3.28
N LYS A 83 -16.79 -10.63 -4.25
CA LYS A 83 -16.23 -10.45 -5.59
C LYS A 83 -16.68 -9.15 -6.24
N GLU A 84 -17.93 -8.80 -6.08
CA GLU A 84 -18.59 -7.63 -6.66
C GLU A 84 -18.06 -6.30 -6.11
N TRP A 85 -17.35 -6.33 -4.97
CA TRP A 85 -16.75 -5.13 -4.37
C TRP A 85 -15.40 -4.77 -5.01
N ILE A 86 -14.81 -5.68 -5.79
CA ILE A 86 -13.45 -5.56 -6.31
C ILE A 86 -13.46 -4.95 -7.71
N ILE A 87 -12.74 -3.85 -7.88
CA ILE A 87 -12.43 -3.24 -9.16
C ILE A 87 -10.94 -3.45 -9.44
N TYR A 88 -10.62 -4.06 -10.58
CA TYR A 88 -9.26 -4.17 -11.10
C TYR A 88 -8.71 -2.81 -11.50
N THR A 89 -7.41 -2.57 -11.24
CA THR A 89 -6.69 -1.38 -11.71
C THR A 89 -5.18 -1.66 -11.86
N THR A 90 -4.48 -0.73 -12.52
CA THR A 90 -3.06 -0.88 -12.88
C THR A 90 -2.07 -0.54 -11.77
N GLY A 91 -2.54 -0.02 -10.64
CA GLY A 91 -1.66 0.34 -9.51
C GLY A 91 -2.39 1.14 -8.45
N VAL A 92 -1.86 1.16 -7.22
CA VAL A 92 -2.51 1.87 -6.11
C VAL A 92 -2.49 3.39 -6.30
N VAL A 93 -1.43 3.98 -6.86
CA VAL A 93 -1.41 5.43 -7.13
C VAL A 93 -2.46 5.83 -8.17
N PRO A 94 -2.62 5.16 -9.32
CA PRO A 94 -3.77 5.35 -10.21
C PRO A 94 -5.12 5.12 -9.52
N ALA A 95 -5.23 4.09 -8.65
CA ALA A 95 -6.43 3.82 -7.87
C ALA A 95 -6.82 5.01 -6.99
N LEU A 96 -5.88 5.52 -6.18
CA LEU A 96 -6.09 6.69 -5.33
C LEU A 96 -6.56 7.90 -6.12
N SER A 97 -5.94 8.15 -7.28
CA SER A 97 -6.34 9.27 -8.14
C SER A 97 -7.76 9.11 -8.69
N ALA A 98 -8.14 7.90 -9.12
CA ALA A 98 -9.49 7.61 -9.60
C ALA A 98 -10.53 7.72 -8.48
N VAL A 99 -10.22 7.22 -7.28
CA VAL A 99 -11.11 7.29 -6.11
C VAL A 99 -11.31 8.74 -5.65
N ILE A 100 -10.24 9.53 -5.57
CA ILE A 100 -10.35 10.96 -5.26
C ILE A 100 -11.25 11.65 -6.28
N LYS A 101 -11.02 11.41 -7.57
CA LYS A 101 -11.85 11.98 -8.65
C LYS A 101 -13.32 11.59 -8.56
N ALA A 102 -13.62 10.38 -8.09
CA ALA A 102 -14.98 9.89 -7.91
C ALA A 102 -15.69 10.54 -6.70
N LEU A 103 -14.94 10.81 -5.63
CA LEU A 103 -15.48 11.27 -4.34
C LEU A 103 -15.44 12.79 -4.14
N THR A 104 -14.77 13.53 -5.03
CA THR A 104 -14.52 14.97 -4.84
C THR A 104 -14.79 15.76 -6.11
N THR A 105 -14.89 17.07 -5.93
CA THR A 105 -14.87 18.08 -7.00
C THR A 105 -13.67 19.02 -6.80
N PRO A 106 -13.17 19.70 -7.87
CA PRO A 106 -12.13 20.69 -7.72
C PRO A 106 -12.46 21.76 -6.66
N GLY A 107 -11.53 22.02 -5.73
CA GLY A 107 -11.70 22.89 -4.57
C GLY A 107 -12.08 22.17 -3.29
N ASP A 108 -12.52 20.90 -3.35
CA ASP A 108 -12.70 20.09 -2.14
C ASP A 108 -11.36 19.79 -1.47
N LYS A 109 -11.41 19.44 -0.18
CA LYS A 109 -10.25 19.19 0.66
C LYS A 109 -10.11 17.73 1.01
N VAL A 110 -8.85 17.29 1.07
CA VAL A 110 -8.48 15.91 1.42
C VAL A 110 -7.48 15.93 2.58
N ILE A 111 -7.83 15.27 3.70
CA ILE A 111 -6.93 15.13 4.86
C ILE A 111 -5.88 14.05 4.56
N VAL A 112 -4.63 14.33 4.96
CA VAL A 112 -3.51 13.37 4.97
C VAL A 112 -2.73 13.49 6.27
N GLN A 113 -2.27 12.36 6.80
CA GLN A 113 -1.50 12.30 8.05
C GLN A 113 0.00 12.36 7.74
N THR A 114 0.62 13.54 7.93
CA THR A 114 2.03 13.78 7.59
C THR A 114 2.98 13.43 8.73
N PRO A 115 4.21 12.93 8.41
CA PRO A 115 4.74 12.65 7.07
C PRO A 115 4.05 11.44 6.43
N VAL A 116 3.81 11.48 5.11
CA VAL A 116 3.15 10.41 4.37
C VAL A 116 3.75 10.26 2.97
N TYR A 117 3.45 9.17 2.28
CA TYR A 117 3.91 8.90 0.94
C TYR A 117 3.62 10.07 -0.02
N ASN A 118 4.64 10.52 -0.74
CA ASN A 118 4.59 11.74 -1.55
C ASN A 118 3.54 11.72 -2.67
N CYS A 119 3.19 10.54 -3.21
CA CYS A 119 2.16 10.45 -4.25
C CYS A 119 0.75 10.80 -3.74
N PHE A 120 0.50 10.80 -2.43
CA PHE A 120 -0.77 11.30 -1.88
C PHE A 120 -0.98 12.76 -2.26
N PHE A 121 0.06 13.57 -2.11
CA PHE A 121 -0.01 15.01 -2.46
C PHE A 121 -0.26 15.25 -3.95
N SER A 122 0.41 14.49 -4.82
CA SER A 122 0.21 14.63 -6.26
C SER A 122 -1.17 14.10 -6.68
N SER A 123 -1.64 12.98 -6.14
CA SER A 123 -2.98 12.46 -6.43
C SER A 123 -4.09 13.44 -6.05
N ILE A 124 -3.94 14.14 -4.92
CA ILE A 124 -4.90 15.18 -4.48
C ILE A 124 -4.85 16.38 -5.42
N ARG A 125 -3.65 16.96 -5.63
CA ARG A 125 -3.50 18.20 -6.41
C ARG A 125 -3.86 18.02 -7.88
N ASN A 126 -3.54 16.86 -8.47
CA ASN A 126 -3.86 16.55 -9.87
C ASN A 126 -5.37 16.45 -10.12
N ASN A 127 -6.16 16.20 -9.07
CA ASN A 127 -7.62 16.23 -9.13
C ASN A 127 -8.22 17.60 -8.75
N GLY A 128 -7.39 18.64 -8.62
CA GLY A 128 -7.83 20.00 -8.28
C GLY A 128 -8.24 20.19 -6.84
N CYS A 129 -7.92 19.25 -5.95
CA CYS A 129 -8.26 19.28 -4.53
C CYS A 129 -7.14 19.91 -3.69
N GLU A 130 -7.49 20.39 -2.51
CA GLU A 130 -6.57 20.96 -1.54
C GLU A 130 -6.13 19.90 -0.51
N VAL A 131 -4.84 19.95 -0.15
CA VAL A 131 -4.27 19.08 0.88
C VAL A 131 -4.47 19.71 2.24
N VAL A 132 -5.08 18.97 3.17
CA VAL A 132 -5.18 19.33 4.59
C VAL A 132 -4.27 18.39 5.38
N ALA A 133 -3.13 18.90 5.85
CA ALA A 133 -2.22 18.10 6.64
C ALA A 133 -2.72 17.93 8.08
N ASN A 134 -2.76 16.69 8.58
CA ASN A 134 -2.91 16.33 9.99
C ASN A 134 -1.57 15.74 10.44
N PRO A 135 -0.63 16.56 10.98
CA PRO A 135 0.69 16.11 11.34
C PRO A 135 0.63 15.06 12.45
N LEU A 136 1.32 13.93 12.25
CA LEU A 136 1.52 12.95 13.30
C LEU A 136 2.41 13.54 14.41
N ILE A 137 2.10 13.21 15.65
CA ILE A 137 2.90 13.60 16.80
C ILE A 137 3.96 12.52 17.03
N TYR A 138 5.24 12.92 17.05
CA TYR A 138 6.31 12.02 17.48
C TYR A 138 6.47 12.11 19.00
N MET A 139 6.17 11.02 19.69
CA MET A 139 6.25 10.95 21.16
C MET A 139 6.65 9.53 21.60
N ASN A 140 7.54 9.46 22.58
CA ASN A 140 8.00 8.19 23.16
C ASN A 140 8.56 7.20 22.11
N GLY A 141 9.29 7.70 21.13
CA GLY A 141 9.93 6.86 20.11
C GLY A 141 8.97 6.37 19.00
N THR A 142 7.75 6.85 18.94
CA THR A 142 6.76 6.44 17.93
C THR A 142 5.90 7.60 17.44
N TYR A 143 5.34 7.45 16.23
CA TYR A 143 4.37 8.40 15.70
C TYR A 143 2.95 8.05 16.16
N GLN A 144 2.15 9.06 16.45
CA GLN A 144 0.76 8.96 16.91
C GLN A 144 -0.13 9.91 16.12
N ILE A 145 -1.41 9.57 15.96
CA ILE A 145 -2.39 10.45 15.33
C ILE A 145 -2.74 11.58 16.30
N ASP A 146 -2.65 12.82 15.83
CA ASP A 146 -3.24 13.97 16.55
C ASP A 146 -4.75 14.01 16.30
N PHE A 147 -5.47 13.36 17.18
CA PHE A 147 -6.93 13.28 17.08
C PHE A 147 -7.62 14.63 17.37
N ILE A 148 -7.01 15.50 18.16
CA ILE A 148 -7.57 16.84 18.43
C ILE A 148 -7.50 17.69 17.18
N ASP A 149 -6.34 17.70 16.52
CA ASP A 149 -6.17 18.38 15.25
C ASP A 149 -7.04 17.77 14.14
N LEU A 150 -7.16 16.43 14.12
CA LEU A 150 -8.01 15.71 13.16
C LEU A 150 -9.49 16.14 13.31
N GLU A 151 -10.04 16.13 14.52
CA GLU A 151 -11.43 16.55 14.79
C GLU A 151 -11.68 18.00 14.34
N ARG A 152 -10.75 18.90 14.64
CA ARG A 152 -10.84 20.29 14.22
C ARG A 152 -10.88 20.45 12.71
N LYS A 153 -10.04 19.69 11.98
CA LYS A 153 -9.95 19.75 10.51
C LYS A 153 -11.12 19.06 9.82
N ALA A 154 -11.59 17.96 10.39
CA ALA A 154 -12.75 17.23 9.90
C ALA A 154 -14.05 18.05 9.98
N ALA A 155 -14.13 19.04 10.87
CA ALA A 155 -15.30 19.92 10.99
C ALA A 155 -15.47 20.90 9.81
N ASP A 156 -14.48 21.04 8.94
CA ASP A 156 -14.60 21.84 7.71
C ASP A 156 -15.46 21.09 6.66
N PRO A 157 -16.61 21.64 6.25
CA PRO A 157 -17.52 20.96 5.32
C PRO A 157 -16.94 20.76 3.91
N SER A 158 -15.84 21.44 3.58
CA SER A 158 -15.11 21.25 2.31
C SER A 158 -14.25 19.99 2.32
N VAL A 159 -13.98 19.40 3.50
CA VAL A 159 -13.25 18.13 3.60
C VAL A 159 -14.18 16.99 3.23
N LYS A 160 -13.82 16.23 2.18
CA LYS A 160 -14.61 15.12 1.66
C LYS A 160 -13.96 13.75 1.87
N VAL A 161 -12.64 13.72 1.91
CA VAL A 161 -11.86 12.48 1.96
C VAL A 161 -10.75 12.61 3.01
N LEU A 162 -10.51 11.49 3.70
CA LEU A 162 -9.27 11.23 4.44
C LEU A 162 -8.53 10.12 3.73
N LEU A 163 -7.31 10.39 3.24
CA LEU A 163 -6.40 9.37 2.72
C LEU A 163 -5.64 8.75 3.87
N LEU A 164 -5.99 7.53 4.21
CA LEU A 164 -5.34 6.74 5.26
C LEU A 164 -4.23 5.89 4.66
N CYS A 165 -3.01 5.96 5.20
CA CYS A 165 -1.95 5.01 4.92
C CYS A 165 -1.96 3.93 6.02
N ASN A 166 -2.31 2.70 5.68
CA ASN A 166 -2.52 1.62 6.65
C ASN A 166 -1.98 0.27 6.16
N PRO A 167 -0.83 -0.20 6.63
CA PRO A 167 0.11 0.41 7.56
C PRO A 167 0.79 1.68 7.03
N HIS A 168 1.29 2.52 7.95
CA HIS A 168 1.69 3.90 7.63
C HIS A 168 3.15 4.02 7.17
N ASN A 169 3.30 4.52 5.99
CA ASN A 169 4.55 4.90 5.34
C ASN A 169 4.70 6.45 5.29
N PRO A 170 5.76 7.08 5.81
CA PRO A 170 7.03 6.51 6.31
C PRO A 170 7.12 6.35 7.83
N ALA A 171 6.06 6.54 8.58
CA ALA A 171 6.12 6.51 10.05
C ALA A 171 6.44 5.12 10.63
N GLY A 172 6.37 4.05 9.83
CA GLY A 172 6.64 2.69 10.28
C GLY A 172 5.61 2.15 11.28
N ARG A 173 4.36 2.64 11.21
CA ARG A 173 3.28 2.32 12.15
C ARG A 173 2.26 1.36 11.56
N VAL A 174 1.87 0.40 12.37
CA VAL A 174 0.65 -0.41 12.20
C VAL A 174 -0.40 0.15 13.16
N TRP A 175 -1.50 0.68 12.62
CA TRP A 175 -2.52 1.29 13.45
C TRP A 175 -3.29 0.24 14.23
N THR A 176 -3.53 0.51 15.51
CA THR A 176 -4.35 -0.33 16.38
C THR A 176 -5.84 -0.23 16.04
N LYS A 177 -6.63 -1.23 16.42
CA LYS A 177 -8.09 -1.17 16.25
C LYS A 177 -8.70 0.08 16.90
N GLN A 178 -8.19 0.50 18.05
CA GLN A 178 -8.67 1.69 18.75
C GLN A 178 -8.37 2.98 17.97
N GLU A 179 -7.17 3.09 17.38
CA GLU A 179 -6.81 4.25 16.55
C GLU A 179 -7.68 4.31 15.28
N LEU A 180 -7.87 3.16 14.60
CA LEU A 180 -8.73 3.07 13.41
C LEU A 180 -10.20 3.35 13.74
N THR A 181 -10.71 2.83 14.86
CA THR A 181 -12.09 3.10 15.31
C THR A 181 -12.30 4.58 15.54
N ARG A 182 -11.42 5.22 16.33
CA ARG A 182 -11.53 6.66 16.62
C ARG A 182 -11.45 7.52 15.37
N LEU A 183 -10.52 7.20 14.45
CA LEU A 183 -10.38 7.89 13.17
C LEU A 183 -11.67 7.75 12.33
N GLY A 184 -12.18 6.52 12.21
CA GLY A 184 -13.39 6.24 11.43
C GLY A 184 -14.62 6.93 12.00
N GLU A 185 -14.81 6.95 13.33
CA GLU A 185 -15.90 7.66 13.99
C GLU A 185 -15.85 9.17 13.72
N ILE A 186 -14.65 9.78 13.70
CA ILE A 186 -14.50 11.20 13.34
C ILE A 186 -14.92 11.43 11.89
N CYS A 187 -14.48 10.56 10.98
CA CYS A 187 -14.83 10.66 9.56
C CYS A 187 -16.32 10.48 9.32
N LEU A 188 -16.97 9.46 9.92
CA LEU A 188 -18.41 9.23 9.80
C LEU A 188 -19.25 10.41 10.28
N ARG A 189 -18.93 10.96 11.47
CA ARG A 189 -19.68 12.11 12.04
C ARG A 189 -19.64 13.35 11.13
N ASN A 190 -18.58 13.49 10.33
CA ASN A 190 -18.39 14.63 9.44
C ASN A 190 -18.65 14.29 7.96
N ASN A 191 -19.20 13.13 7.66
CA ASN A 191 -19.49 12.66 6.30
C ASN A 191 -18.24 12.67 5.39
N ILE A 192 -17.09 12.21 5.92
CA ILE A 192 -15.80 12.13 5.24
C ILE A 192 -15.53 10.68 4.85
N TRP A 193 -15.31 10.40 3.58
CA TRP A 193 -14.92 9.09 3.10
C TRP A 193 -13.49 8.75 3.49
N VAL A 194 -13.27 7.53 3.97
CA VAL A 194 -11.91 7.03 4.22
C VAL A 194 -11.43 6.25 3.00
N VAL A 195 -10.36 6.73 2.37
CA VAL A 195 -9.66 6.01 1.30
C VAL A 195 -8.38 5.43 1.89
N ALA A 196 -8.38 4.11 2.12
CA ALA A 196 -7.29 3.42 2.77
C ALA A 196 -6.31 2.85 1.72
N ASP A 197 -5.09 3.38 1.69
CA ASP A 197 -3.96 2.76 1.00
C ASP A 197 -3.36 1.68 1.88
N GLU A 198 -3.68 0.43 1.56
CA GLU A 198 -3.27 -0.74 2.33
C GLU A 198 -2.23 -1.61 1.57
N ILE A 199 -1.48 -1.00 0.66
CA ILE A 199 -0.46 -1.67 -0.18
C ILE A 199 0.65 -2.35 0.64
N HIS A 200 0.88 -1.92 1.88
CA HIS A 200 1.91 -2.46 2.77
C HIS A 200 1.39 -3.50 3.76
N CYS A 201 0.13 -3.91 3.67
CA CYS A 201 -0.55 -4.78 4.64
C CYS A 201 0.17 -6.10 4.94
N GLU A 202 0.92 -6.64 3.97
CA GLU A 202 1.62 -7.93 4.10
C GLU A 202 3.05 -7.82 4.67
N LEU A 203 3.60 -6.61 4.81
CA LEU A 203 4.98 -6.39 5.25
C LEU A 203 5.05 -5.96 6.72
N VAL A 204 4.25 -6.59 7.57
CA VAL A 204 4.14 -6.30 9.00
C VAL A 204 5.07 -7.23 9.78
N PHE A 205 5.82 -6.64 10.73
CA PHE A 205 6.79 -7.38 11.55
C PHE A 205 6.10 -8.21 12.64
N PRO A 206 6.75 -9.31 13.08
CA PRO A 206 6.25 -10.15 14.16
C PRO A 206 5.90 -9.33 15.42
N GLY A 207 4.80 -9.70 16.09
CA GLY A 207 4.27 -8.97 17.26
C GLY A 207 3.31 -7.83 16.93
N HIS A 208 3.10 -7.53 15.64
CA HIS A 208 2.12 -6.55 15.18
C HIS A 208 1.12 -7.21 14.23
N THR A 209 -0.11 -6.69 14.20
CA THR A 209 -1.18 -7.23 13.36
C THR A 209 -1.81 -6.10 12.56
N TYR A 210 -1.75 -6.20 11.24
CA TYR A 210 -2.50 -5.33 10.35
C TYR A 210 -4.00 -5.61 10.47
N ILE A 211 -4.79 -4.56 10.49
CA ILE A 211 -6.25 -4.62 10.53
C ILE A 211 -6.76 -3.83 9.32
N PRO A 212 -7.48 -4.47 8.38
CA PRO A 212 -8.13 -3.76 7.28
C PRO A 212 -9.10 -2.72 7.84
N PHE A 213 -9.02 -1.47 7.38
CA PHE A 213 -9.88 -0.41 7.90
C PHE A 213 -11.36 -0.76 7.74
N ALA A 214 -11.74 -1.28 6.58
CA ALA A 214 -13.10 -1.69 6.26
C ALA A 214 -13.63 -2.85 7.13
N SER A 215 -12.75 -3.64 7.76
CA SER A 215 -13.14 -4.77 8.62
C SER A 215 -13.47 -4.38 10.05
N VAL A 216 -13.26 -3.12 10.45
CA VAL A 216 -13.44 -2.66 11.84
C VAL A 216 -14.92 -2.63 12.24
N SER A 217 -15.80 -2.17 11.33
CA SER A 217 -17.26 -2.19 11.48
C SER A 217 -17.97 -2.15 10.13
N GLU A 218 -19.27 -2.46 10.13
CA GLU A 218 -20.11 -2.40 8.93
C GLU A 218 -20.25 -0.96 8.41
N GLU A 219 -20.36 0.02 9.31
CA GLU A 219 -20.42 1.44 8.93
C GLU A 219 -19.13 1.88 8.22
N PHE A 220 -17.97 1.41 8.70
CA PHE A 220 -16.69 1.74 8.05
C PHE A 220 -16.56 1.04 6.70
N LEU A 221 -17.04 -0.21 6.59
CA LEU A 221 -17.09 -0.93 5.32
C LEU A 221 -17.89 -0.15 4.26
N MET A 222 -19.07 0.34 4.64
CA MET A 222 -19.95 1.07 3.73
C MET A 222 -19.49 2.51 3.45
N HIS A 223 -18.60 3.07 4.26
CA HIS A 223 -18.11 4.46 4.12
C HIS A 223 -16.60 4.55 3.87
N SER A 224 -16.04 3.51 3.24
CA SER A 224 -14.63 3.49 2.88
C SER A 224 -14.37 2.85 1.53
N VAL A 225 -13.18 3.14 1.01
CA VAL A 225 -12.61 2.51 -0.18
C VAL A 225 -11.21 2.04 0.18
N THR A 226 -10.91 0.75 -0.03
CA THR A 226 -9.60 0.18 0.24
C THR A 226 -8.84 -0.07 -1.06
N CYS A 227 -7.58 0.35 -1.13
CA CYS A 227 -6.68 0.10 -2.25
C CYS A 227 -5.59 -0.89 -1.84
N THR A 228 -5.49 -2.02 -2.53
CA THR A 228 -4.54 -3.11 -2.24
C THR A 228 -3.77 -3.53 -3.48
N SER A 229 -2.59 -4.13 -3.27
CA SER A 229 -1.80 -4.72 -4.36
C SER A 229 -0.76 -5.68 -3.81
N PRO A 230 -0.44 -6.80 -4.50
CA PRO A 230 0.69 -7.66 -4.15
C PRO A 230 2.05 -7.02 -4.49
N SER A 231 2.07 -5.86 -5.14
CA SER A 231 3.28 -5.28 -5.75
C SER A 231 4.40 -4.99 -4.75
N LYS A 232 4.08 -4.64 -3.50
CA LYS A 232 5.09 -4.40 -2.46
C LYS A 232 5.52 -5.69 -1.78
N ALA A 233 4.58 -6.55 -1.43
CA ALA A 233 4.85 -7.81 -0.75
C ALA A 233 5.63 -8.80 -1.62
N PHE A 234 5.32 -8.87 -2.91
CA PHE A 234 5.90 -9.84 -3.85
C PHE A 234 6.84 -9.21 -4.90
N ASN A 235 7.22 -7.95 -4.73
CA ASN A 235 8.13 -7.24 -5.65
C ASN A 235 7.62 -7.19 -7.11
N LEU A 236 6.34 -6.89 -7.32
CA LEU A 236 5.64 -6.95 -8.60
C LEU A 236 5.27 -5.56 -9.16
N ALA A 237 5.91 -4.48 -8.69
CA ALA A 237 5.51 -3.12 -9.05
C ALA A 237 5.53 -2.85 -10.57
N GLY A 238 6.47 -3.47 -11.30
CA GLY A 238 6.58 -3.36 -12.75
C GLY A 238 5.47 -4.08 -13.54
N LEU A 239 4.69 -4.96 -12.88
CA LEU A 239 3.58 -5.68 -13.51
C LEU A 239 2.25 -4.90 -13.45
N GLN A 240 2.23 -3.76 -12.77
CA GLN A 240 1.10 -2.83 -12.78
C GLN A 240 -0.25 -3.52 -12.48
N ILE A 241 -0.42 -3.97 -11.26
CA ILE A 241 -1.62 -4.66 -10.77
C ILE A 241 -2.03 -4.13 -9.40
N ALA A 242 -3.29 -3.79 -9.23
CA ALA A 242 -3.88 -3.39 -7.95
C ALA A 242 -5.39 -3.60 -7.95
N ASN A 243 -6.00 -3.46 -6.78
CA ASN A 243 -7.43 -3.58 -6.58
C ASN A 243 -7.96 -2.41 -5.78
N ILE A 244 -9.16 -1.98 -6.14
CA ILE A 244 -9.98 -1.08 -5.34
C ILE A 244 -11.13 -1.92 -4.80
N VAL A 245 -11.38 -1.86 -3.50
CA VAL A 245 -12.46 -2.60 -2.83
C VAL A 245 -13.40 -1.60 -2.18
N SER A 246 -14.68 -1.66 -2.51
CA SER A 246 -15.74 -0.88 -1.88
C SER A 246 -17.05 -1.66 -1.85
N ALA A 247 -17.72 -1.71 -0.70
CA ALA A 247 -19.02 -2.36 -0.55
C ALA A 247 -20.17 -1.50 -1.10
N ASP A 248 -19.99 -0.18 -1.13
CA ASP A 248 -21.00 0.75 -1.66
C ASP A 248 -21.09 0.69 -3.19
N THR A 249 -22.26 0.36 -3.72
CA THR A 249 -22.49 0.18 -5.16
C THR A 249 -22.41 1.48 -5.94
N ASP A 250 -22.92 2.58 -5.39
CA ASP A 250 -22.94 3.87 -6.09
C ASP A 250 -21.51 4.42 -6.20
N ILE A 251 -20.72 4.26 -5.17
CA ILE A 251 -19.30 4.64 -5.21
C ILE A 251 -18.51 3.78 -6.18
N ARG A 252 -18.76 2.46 -6.23
CA ARG A 252 -18.13 1.60 -7.24
C ARG A 252 -18.42 2.06 -8.66
N MET A 253 -19.66 2.43 -8.97
CA MET A 253 -20.03 2.95 -10.30
C MET A 253 -19.31 4.28 -10.60
N GLN A 254 -19.17 5.16 -9.63
CA GLN A 254 -18.45 6.43 -9.80
C GLN A 254 -16.95 6.20 -10.02
N ILE A 255 -16.35 5.26 -9.27
CA ILE A 255 -14.94 4.89 -9.45
C ILE A 255 -14.69 4.26 -10.82
N ASP A 256 -15.53 3.32 -11.23
CA ASP A 256 -15.45 2.70 -12.56
C ASP A 256 -15.52 3.76 -13.66
N LYS A 257 -16.46 4.69 -13.56
CA LYS A 257 -16.54 5.84 -14.48
C LYS A 257 -15.27 6.69 -14.46
N ALA A 258 -14.70 6.96 -13.27
CA ALA A 258 -13.49 7.78 -13.15
C ALA A 258 -12.25 7.09 -13.77
N ILE A 259 -12.17 5.77 -13.73
CA ILE A 259 -11.14 4.97 -14.41
C ILE A 259 -11.35 5.04 -15.93
N ASN A 260 -12.58 4.78 -16.37
CA ASN A 260 -12.90 4.65 -17.79
C ASN A 260 -12.93 5.99 -18.55
N ILE A 261 -12.99 7.13 -17.86
CA ILE A 261 -12.97 8.44 -18.54
C ILE A 261 -11.68 8.69 -19.35
N ASN A 262 -10.61 8.00 -19.02
CA ASN A 262 -9.32 8.06 -19.72
C ASN A 262 -9.09 6.81 -20.61
N GLU A 263 -10.10 5.93 -20.78
CA GLU A 263 -10.00 4.66 -21.53
C GLU A 263 -8.85 3.75 -21.02
N VAL A 264 -8.51 3.81 -19.74
CA VAL A 264 -7.43 3.01 -19.10
C VAL A 264 -8.07 1.82 -18.38
N CYS A 265 -8.76 0.98 -19.13
CA CYS A 265 -9.49 -0.18 -18.60
C CYS A 265 -8.92 -1.54 -19.03
N ASP A 266 -7.92 -1.54 -19.90
CA ASP A 266 -7.31 -2.79 -20.40
C ASP A 266 -6.59 -3.57 -19.30
N VAL A 267 -6.76 -4.88 -19.33
CA VAL A 267 -6.22 -5.80 -18.33
C VAL A 267 -4.82 -6.27 -18.75
N ASN A 268 -3.86 -6.11 -17.86
CA ASN A 268 -2.51 -6.66 -18.06
C ASN A 268 -2.50 -8.16 -17.73
N PRO A 269 -2.33 -9.06 -18.72
CA PRO A 269 -2.36 -10.50 -18.49
C PRO A 269 -1.27 -10.99 -17.54
N PHE A 270 -0.09 -10.37 -17.55
CA PHE A 270 1.01 -10.74 -16.66
C PHE A 270 0.74 -10.35 -15.20
N GLY A 271 0.12 -9.19 -14.98
CA GLY A 271 -0.27 -8.75 -13.64
C GLY A 271 -1.32 -9.68 -13.02
N VAL A 272 -2.30 -10.12 -13.82
CA VAL A 272 -3.35 -11.05 -13.39
C VAL A 272 -2.76 -12.40 -12.98
N GLU A 273 -1.94 -13.01 -13.84
CA GLU A 273 -1.29 -14.31 -13.54
C GLU A 273 -0.37 -14.22 -12.31
N ALA A 274 0.35 -13.10 -12.19
CA ALA A 274 1.25 -12.88 -11.07
C ALA A 274 0.50 -12.75 -9.74
N LEU A 275 -0.63 -12.02 -9.70
CA LEU A 275 -1.44 -11.89 -8.48
C LEU A 275 -2.03 -13.24 -8.07
N ILE A 276 -2.61 -13.98 -9.02
CA ILE A 276 -3.19 -15.31 -8.75
C ILE A 276 -2.13 -16.24 -8.15
N ALA A 277 -0.94 -16.30 -8.75
CA ALA A 277 0.15 -17.15 -8.28
C ALA A 277 0.72 -16.68 -6.92
N ALA A 278 0.83 -15.37 -6.70
CA ALA A 278 1.29 -14.81 -5.45
C ALA A 278 0.35 -15.17 -4.28
N TYR A 279 -0.95 -14.99 -4.46
CA TYR A 279 -1.93 -15.21 -3.40
C TYR A 279 -2.30 -16.68 -3.20
N ASN A 280 -2.19 -17.53 -4.22
CA ASN A 280 -2.46 -18.94 -4.06
C ASN A 280 -1.28 -19.75 -3.51
N ASP A 281 -0.05 -19.40 -3.95
CA ASP A 281 1.12 -20.26 -3.73
C ASP A 281 2.34 -19.50 -3.13
N GLY A 282 2.19 -18.22 -2.82
CA GLY A 282 3.30 -17.37 -2.37
C GLY A 282 3.40 -17.18 -0.87
N GLU A 283 2.50 -17.72 -0.07
CA GLU A 283 2.40 -17.45 1.37
C GLU A 283 3.69 -17.83 2.13
N GLU A 284 4.20 -19.05 1.92
CA GLU A 284 5.43 -19.51 2.57
C GLU A 284 6.64 -18.64 2.24
N TRP A 285 6.76 -18.20 0.97
CA TRP A 285 7.80 -17.29 0.54
C TRP A 285 7.70 -15.93 1.26
N LEU A 286 6.49 -15.39 1.39
CA LEU A 286 6.23 -14.13 2.06
C LEU A 286 6.55 -14.21 3.56
N GLU A 287 6.21 -15.29 4.22
CA GLU A 287 6.53 -15.50 5.64
C GLU A 287 8.05 -15.55 5.88
N GLU A 288 8.79 -16.28 5.04
CA GLU A 288 10.26 -16.31 5.12
C GLU A 288 10.87 -14.95 4.80
N LEU A 289 10.32 -14.22 3.82
CA LEU A 289 10.74 -12.85 3.52
C LEU A 289 10.58 -11.94 4.74
N ASN A 290 9.40 -11.95 5.37
CA ASN A 290 9.13 -11.11 6.54
C ASN A 290 10.08 -11.42 7.70
N GLN A 291 10.40 -12.69 7.93
CA GLN A 291 11.40 -13.09 8.94
C GLN A 291 12.80 -12.57 8.59
N TYR A 292 13.21 -12.69 7.32
CA TYR A 292 14.51 -12.20 6.86
C TYR A 292 14.61 -10.67 7.00
N LEU A 293 13.57 -9.95 6.61
CA LEU A 293 13.52 -8.49 6.73
C LEU A 293 13.52 -8.02 8.19
N PHE A 294 12.84 -8.75 9.06
CA PHE A 294 12.84 -8.47 10.50
C PHE A 294 14.23 -8.70 11.12
N ALA A 295 14.93 -9.76 10.73
CA ALA A 295 16.31 -10.00 11.16
C ALA A 295 17.25 -8.87 10.68
N ASN A 296 17.12 -8.42 9.43
CA ASN A 296 17.90 -7.30 8.90
C ASN A 296 17.62 -5.99 9.63
N TYR A 297 16.36 -5.73 10.01
CA TYR A 297 16.02 -4.58 10.84
C TYR A 297 16.69 -4.62 12.20
N HIS A 298 16.70 -5.77 12.88
CA HIS A 298 17.38 -5.92 14.17
C HIS A 298 18.90 -5.75 14.06
N TYR A 299 19.51 -6.31 13.01
CA TYR A 299 20.93 -6.11 12.74
C TYR A 299 21.27 -4.63 12.55
N LEU A 300 20.50 -3.95 11.71
CA LEU A 300 20.69 -2.52 11.48
C LEU A 300 20.55 -1.72 12.77
N ARG A 301 19.50 -1.97 13.55
CA ARG A 301 19.25 -1.25 14.80
C ARG A 301 20.39 -1.45 15.79
N ALA A 302 20.84 -2.69 16.00
CA ALA A 302 21.96 -2.99 16.87
C ALA A 302 23.25 -2.29 16.42
N TYR A 303 23.51 -2.24 15.12
CA TYR A 303 24.66 -1.53 14.56
C TYR A 303 24.61 -0.02 14.86
N PHE A 304 23.45 0.61 14.66
CA PHE A 304 23.28 2.03 14.95
C PHE A 304 23.38 2.32 16.46
N ASP A 305 22.75 1.50 17.30
CA ASP A 305 22.82 1.66 18.75
C ASP A 305 24.28 1.55 19.27
N GLU A 306 25.13 0.72 18.64
CA GLU A 306 26.52 0.52 19.03
C GLU A 306 27.49 1.56 18.44
N TYR A 307 27.37 1.85 17.12
CA TYR A 307 28.36 2.65 16.40
C TYR A 307 27.91 4.06 16.03
N LEU A 308 26.61 4.35 16.05
CA LEU A 308 26.01 5.61 15.63
C LEU A 308 24.88 6.05 16.59
N PRO A 309 25.12 6.08 17.93
CA PRO A 309 24.06 6.32 18.91
C PRO A 309 23.37 7.70 18.79
N GLU A 310 24.02 8.66 18.12
CA GLU A 310 23.43 9.98 17.81
C GLU A 310 22.35 9.92 16.71
N PHE A 311 22.23 8.78 15.98
CA PHE A 311 21.23 8.56 14.94
C PHE A 311 20.29 7.39 15.32
N PRO A 312 19.37 7.57 16.26
CA PRO A 312 18.51 6.48 16.72
C PRO A 312 17.61 5.96 15.59
N VAL A 313 17.61 4.65 15.41
CA VAL A 313 16.67 3.96 14.49
C VAL A 313 15.33 3.80 15.18
N LEU A 314 14.26 4.31 14.54
CA LEU A 314 12.92 4.24 15.09
C LEU A 314 12.44 2.79 15.21
N PRO A 315 11.63 2.48 16.26
CA PRO A 315 10.93 1.20 16.34
C PRO A 315 9.96 1.05 15.18
N LEU A 316 10.34 0.21 14.22
CA LEU A 316 9.48 -0.09 13.06
C LEU A 316 8.54 -1.26 13.37
N GLN A 317 7.29 -1.14 12.95
CA GLN A 317 6.27 -2.19 13.07
C GLN A 317 6.01 -2.87 11.72
N LEU A 318 6.55 -2.31 10.65
CA LEU A 318 6.53 -2.87 9.30
C LEU A 318 7.82 -2.51 8.57
N LEU A 319 8.13 -3.24 7.49
CA LEU A 319 9.27 -2.91 6.65
C LEU A 319 9.05 -1.58 5.94
N PHE A 320 10.01 -0.69 6.13
CA PHE A 320 10.08 0.56 5.40
C PHE A 320 11.51 0.90 4.96
N ARG A 321 11.69 1.40 3.74
CA ARG A 321 13.02 1.69 3.17
C ARG A 321 13.58 3.08 3.51
N ARG A 322 12.82 3.98 4.11
CA ARG A 322 13.34 5.26 4.58
C ARG A 322 13.59 5.19 6.08
N TYR A 323 14.82 5.03 6.45
CA TYR A 323 15.26 5.35 7.80
C TYR A 323 15.15 6.86 7.96
N SER A 324 14.08 7.33 8.57
CA SER A 324 14.02 8.71 9.01
C SER A 324 14.92 8.82 10.23
N LEU A 325 16.14 9.34 10.02
CA LEU A 325 16.93 9.86 11.10
C LEU A 325 16.09 10.95 11.75
N ALA A 326 15.76 10.80 13.02
CA ALA A 326 15.14 11.86 13.79
C ALA A 326 16.15 13.01 13.86
N SER A 327 15.97 14.03 13.02
CA SER A 327 16.69 15.28 13.25
C SER A 327 16.17 15.86 14.56
N SER A 328 17.05 15.92 15.54
CA SER A 328 16.83 16.69 16.75
C SER A 328 16.60 18.15 16.35
N GLN A 329 15.36 18.64 16.36
CA GLN A 329 14.96 20.00 16.61
C GLN A 329 13.78 20.01 17.56
#